data_248c859573114fd77d23123bbe4be9cf
#
_entry.id   248c859573114fd77d23123bbe4be9cf
#
_cell.length_a   1.000
_cell.length_b   1.000
_cell.length_c   1.000
_cell.angle_alpha   90.00
_cell.angle_beta   90.00
_cell.angle_gamma   90.00
#
_symmetry.space_group_name_H-M   'P 1'
#
loop_
_entity.id
_entity.type
_entity.pdbx_description
1 polymer ?
#
loop_
_entity_poly.entity_id
_entity_poly.type
_entity_poly.pdbx_seq_one_letter_code
_entity_poly.pdbx_strand_id
1 'polypeptide(L)'
;KLLILARELDLHNEFEDVSIQNLIPKDLRKVSKEDFLSRLDELDVPLEIKKKNLSKDHVLRYVADLHGDLSKEMGAHLTVSLVNVSRNSMLGALRGSDSVFEIYTESYGDNPIVIQGAGAGAAVTARGVFGDILRISDKDYF
;
A
#
# COMPACT_ATOMS: atom_id res chain seq x y z
N LYS A 1 -4.70 -3.11 -5.84
CA LYS A 1 -3.42 -3.81 -5.63
C LYS A 1 -3.56 -4.97 -4.64
N LEU A 2 -4.15 -4.75 -3.43
CA LEU A 2 -4.34 -5.80 -2.44
C LEU A 2 -5.11 -7.01 -3.00
N LEU A 3 -6.16 -6.75 -3.77
CA LEU A 3 -6.96 -7.79 -4.40
C LEU A 3 -6.17 -8.63 -5.42
N ILE A 4 -5.19 -8.04 -6.10
CA ILE A 4 -4.28 -8.79 -6.98
C ILE A 4 -3.47 -9.80 -6.17
N LEU A 5 -2.94 -9.38 -5.02
CA LEU A 5 -2.20 -10.30 -4.12
C LEU A 5 -3.11 -11.41 -3.59
N ALA A 6 -4.37 -11.10 -3.26
CA ALA A 6 -5.34 -12.11 -2.86
C ALA A 6 -5.56 -13.15 -3.96
N ARG A 7 -5.65 -12.73 -5.24
CA ARG A 7 -5.77 -13.65 -6.39
C ARG A 7 -4.53 -14.54 -6.58
N GLU A 8 -3.32 -14.01 -6.35
CA GLU A 8 -2.09 -14.80 -6.41
C GLU A 8 -2.01 -15.86 -5.30
N LEU A 9 -2.85 -15.74 -4.27
CA LEU A 9 -3.02 -16.70 -3.19
C LEU A 9 -4.29 -17.57 -3.35
N ASP A 10 -4.88 -17.61 -4.54
CA ASP A 10 -6.10 -18.36 -4.87
C ASP A 10 -7.33 -17.97 -4.01
N LEU A 11 -7.35 -16.74 -3.46
CA LEU A 11 -8.47 -16.23 -2.68
C LEU A 11 -9.55 -15.63 -3.60
N HIS A 12 -10.81 -15.82 -3.25
CA HIS A 12 -11.98 -15.41 -4.04
C HIS A 12 -12.63 -14.11 -3.58
N ASN A 13 -11.98 -13.39 -2.65
CA ASN A 13 -12.47 -12.08 -2.18
C ASN A 13 -12.67 -11.11 -3.36
N GLU A 14 -13.72 -10.28 -3.28
CA GLU A 14 -14.02 -9.23 -4.25
C GLU A 14 -13.72 -7.83 -3.69
N PHE A 15 -13.91 -6.80 -4.51
CA PHE A 15 -13.60 -5.43 -4.10
C PHE A 15 -14.45 -4.97 -2.91
N GLU A 16 -15.67 -5.46 -2.82
CA GLU A 16 -16.64 -5.18 -1.76
C GLU A 16 -16.20 -5.76 -0.41
N ASP A 17 -15.37 -6.82 -0.43
CA ASP A 17 -14.83 -7.45 0.78
C ASP A 17 -13.63 -6.68 1.37
N VAL A 18 -13.12 -5.68 0.64
CA VAL A 18 -11.99 -4.87 1.12
C VAL A 18 -12.49 -3.74 2.01
N SER A 19 -12.14 -3.79 3.28
CA SER A 19 -12.40 -2.69 4.21
C SER A 19 -11.44 -1.54 3.95
N ILE A 20 -11.93 -0.41 3.45
CA ILE A 20 -11.10 0.74 3.09
C ILE A 20 -11.41 1.93 3.98
N GLN A 21 -10.42 2.36 4.77
CA GLN A 21 -10.43 3.66 5.43
C GLN A 21 -10.13 4.76 4.40
N ASN A 22 -11.16 5.38 3.87
CA ASN A 22 -10.98 6.49 2.94
C ASN A 22 -10.47 7.73 3.71
N LEU A 23 -9.35 8.28 3.26
CA LEU A 23 -8.74 9.47 3.87
C LEU A 23 -9.45 10.77 3.49
N ILE A 24 -10.23 10.76 2.40
CA ILE A 24 -11.00 11.92 1.95
C ILE A 24 -12.33 11.96 2.71
N PRO A 25 -12.68 13.07 3.38
CA PRO A 25 -13.96 13.29 4.03
C PRO A 25 -15.15 13.06 3.07
N LYS A 26 -16.28 12.62 3.62
CA LYS A 26 -17.44 12.23 2.80
C LYS A 26 -17.97 13.35 1.91
N ASP A 27 -17.95 14.58 2.40
CA ASP A 27 -18.41 15.79 1.73
C ASP A 27 -17.51 16.20 0.54
N LEU A 28 -16.22 15.84 0.58
CA LEU A 28 -15.27 16.10 -0.49
C LEU A 28 -15.20 15.02 -1.57
N ARG A 29 -15.85 13.86 -1.38
CA ARG A 29 -15.74 12.73 -2.33
C ARG A 29 -16.54 12.91 -3.62
N LYS A 30 -17.48 13.83 -3.64
CA LYS A 30 -18.41 14.02 -4.76
C LYS A 30 -18.38 15.44 -5.37
N VAL A 31 -17.45 16.28 -4.93
CA VAL A 31 -17.27 17.62 -5.46
C VAL A 31 -16.47 17.60 -6.78
N SER A 32 -16.48 18.70 -7.52
CA SER A 32 -15.63 18.85 -8.71
C SER A 32 -14.15 18.79 -8.34
N LYS A 33 -13.29 18.55 -9.33
CA LYS A 33 -11.84 18.57 -9.12
C LYS A 33 -11.36 19.93 -8.63
N GLU A 34 -11.90 20.98 -9.20
CA GLU A 34 -11.60 22.38 -8.88
C GLU A 34 -11.98 22.70 -7.42
N ASP A 35 -13.19 22.33 -7.01
CA ASP A 35 -13.66 22.48 -5.64
C ASP A 35 -12.82 21.68 -4.66
N PHE A 36 -12.49 20.42 -5.00
CA PHE A 36 -11.62 19.60 -4.17
C PHE A 36 -10.26 20.26 -3.94
N LEU A 37 -9.63 20.74 -5.02
CA LEU A 37 -8.32 21.37 -4.94
C LEU A 37 -8.35 22.69 -4.13
N SER A 38 -9.46 23.46 -4.20
CA SER A 38 -9.62 24.69 -3.42
C SER A 38 -9.83 24.46 -1.93
N ARG A 39 -10.22 23.23 -1.54
CA ARG A 39 -10.53 22.83 -0.16
C ARG A 39 -9.52 21.86 0.44
N LEU A 40 -8.33 21.70 -0.14
CA LEU A 40 -7.30 20.78 0.35
C LEU A 40 -6.87 21.07 1.78
N ASP A 41 -6.84 22.34 2.18
CA ASP A 41 -6.44 22.76 3.54
C ASP A 41 -7.34 22.16 4.63
N GLU A 42 -8.58 21.79 4.29
CA GLU A 42 -9.49 21.13 5.22
C GLU A 42 -8.99 19.73 5.65
N LEU A 43 -8.13 19.11 4.84
CA LEU A 43 -7.51 17.80 5.16
C LEU A 43 -6.36 17.92 6.15
N ASP A 44 -5.75 19.09 6.28
CA ASP A 44 -4.57 19.30 7.11
C ASP A 44 -4.91 19.17 8.60
N VAL A 45 -5.99 19.81 9.03
CA VAL A 45 -6.38 19.85 10.45
C VAL A 45 -6.60 18.45 11.05
N PRO A 46 -7.39 17.54 10.45
CA PRO A 46 -7.57 16.19 10.96
C PRO A 46 -6.28 15.37 10.98
N LEU A 47 -5.43 15.56 9.97
CA LEU A 47 -4.16 14.85 9.88
C LEU A 47 -3.14 15.37 10.90
N GLU A 48 -3.10 16.68 11.13
CA GLU A 48 -2.29 17.31 12.16
C GLU A 48 -2.67 16.82 13.57
N ILE A 49 -3.96 16.72 13.87
CA ILE A 49 -4.44 16.19 15.16
C ILE A 49 -3.96 14.75 15.34
N LYS A 50 -4.11 13.90 14.32
CA LYS A 50 -3.61 12.53 14.36
C LYS A 50 -2.10 12.49 14.59
N LYS A 51 -1.34 13.33 13.89
CA LYS A 51 0.11 13.43 14.02
C LYS A 51 0.53 13.89 15.42
N LYS A 52 -0.15 14.88 16.00
CA LYS A 52 0.13 15.36 17.37
C LYS A 52 -0.12 14.31 18.45
N ASN A 53 -1.06 13.41 18.22
CA ASN A 53 -1.39 12.33 19.14
C ASN A 53 -0.47 11.11 19.02
N LEU A 54 0.51 11.13 18.10
CA LEU A 54 1.49 10.07 17.96
C LEU A 54 2.59 10.19 19.02
N SER A 55 3.08 9.05 19.49
CA SER A 55 4.35 8.98 20.21
C SER A 55 5.50 9.45 19.33
N LYS A 56 6.55 10.02 19.94
CA LYS A 56 7.72 10.55 19.20
C LYS A 56 8.37 9.52 18.27
N ASP A 57 8.28 8.25 18.62
CA ASP A 57 8.89 7.13 17.88
C ASP A 57 7.96 6.53 16.84
N HIS A 58 6.79 7.13 16.59
CA HIS A 58 5.80 6.61 15.68
C HIS A 58 5.55 7.52 14.48
N VAL A 59 5.06 6.90 13.40
CA VAL A 59 4.63 7.58 12.18
C VAL A 59 3.34 6.96 11.67
N LEU A 60 2.60 7.72 10.87
CA LEU A 60 1.44 7.21 10.14
C LEU A 60 1.89 6.62 8.80
N ARG A 61 1.33 5.46 8.46
CA ARG A 61 1.47 4.81 7.15
C ARG A 61 0.11 4.35 6.66
N TYR A 62 -0.12 4.50 5.36
CA TYR A 62 -1.31 3.96 4.72
C TYR A 62 -0.96 2.58 4.18
N VAL A 63 -1.53 1.55 4.81
CA VAL A 63 -1.11 0.15 4.64
C VAL A 63 -2.28 -0.65 4.09
N ALA A 64 -1.97 -1.53 3.14
CA ALA A 64 -2.83 -2.62 2.72
C ALA A 64 -2.39 -3.88 3.47
N ASP A 65 -3.32 -4.52 4.15
CA ASP A 65 -3.09 -5.70 4.97
C ASP A 65 -4.02 -6.83 4.55
N LEU A 66 -3.46 -8.02 4.43
CA LEU A 66 -4.15 -9.26 4.10
C LEU A 66 -3.74 -10.30 5.14
N HIS A 67 -4.69 -10.78 5.92
CA HIS A 67 -4.47 -11.78 6.97
C HIS A 67 -5.70 -12.65 7.14
N GLY A 68 -5.58 -13.74 7.89
CA GLY A 68 -6.67 -14.65 8.21
C GLY A 68 -6.36 -16.10 7.85
N ASP A 69 -7.37 -16.90 7.66
CA ASP A 69 -7.25 -18.31 7.28
C ASP A 69 -7.14 -18.42 5.75
N LEU A 70 -5.91 -18.32 5.24
CA LEU A 70 -5.64 -18.33 3.80
C LEU A 70 -5.81 -19.74 3.16
N SER A 71 -6.14 -20.77 3.94
CA SER A 71 -6.50 -22.10 3.41
C SER A 71 -7.93 -22.15 2.87
N LYS A 72 -8.72 -21.12 3.15
CA LYS A 72 -10.12 -20.99 2.70
C LYS A 72 -10.24 -19.89 1.66
N GLU A 73 -10.97 -20.14 0.59
CA GLU A 73 -11.19 -19.23 -0.52
C GLU A 73 -11.66 -17.81 -0.11
N MET A 74 -12.45 -17.71 0.98
CA MET A 74 -12.96 -16.48 1.57
C MET A 74 -12.46 -16.24 3.00
N GLY A 75 -11.37 -16.89 3.40
CA GLY A 75 -10.86 -16.83 4.78
C GLY A 75 -9.99 -15.61 5.07
N ALA A 76 -9.68 -14.79 4.07
CA ALA A 76 -8.87 -13.61 4.23
C ALA A 76 -9.67 -12.38 4.66
N HIS A 77 -9.09 -11.58 5.53
CA HIS A 77 -9.51 -10.22 5.85
C HIS A 77 -8.61 -9.25 5.07
N LEU A 78 -9.22 -8.42 4.23
CA LEU A 78 -8.52 -7.43 3.42
C LEU A 78 -8.84 -6.03 3.94
N THR A 79 -7.82 -5.31 4.39
CA THR A 79 -7.99 -3.94 4.89
C THR A 79 -7.00 -2.98 4.25
N VAL A 80 -7.43 -1.73 4.05
CA VAL A 80 -6.56 -0.63 3.64
C VAL A 80 -6.83 0.53 4.58
N SER A 81 -5.86 0.87 5.41
CA SER A 81 -6.06 1.86 6.47
C SER A 81 -4.81 2.64 6.83
N LEU A 82 -5.02 3.77 7.49
CA LEU A 82 -3.97 4.57 8.08
C LEU A 82 -3.60 3.98 9.45
N VAL A 83 -2.40 3.43 9.54
CA VAL A 83 -1.90 2.78 10.75
C VAL A 83 -0.79 3.59 11.42
N ASN A 84 -0.70 3.43 12.72
CA ASN A 84 0.35 3.99 13.56
C ASN A 84 1.44 2.93 13.76
N VAL A 85 2.63 3.17 13.24
CA VAL A 85 3.75 2.22 13.28
C VAL A 85 5.00 2.85 13.88
N SER A 86 5.85 2.03 14.50
CA SER A 86 7.16 2.49 14.99
C SER A 86 8.02 2.99 13.83
N ARG A 87 8.76 4.09 14.01
CA ARG A 87 9.75 4.59 13.05
C ARG A 87 10.85 3.57 12.74
N ASN A 88 11.09 2.66 13.68
CA ASN A 88 12.11 1.63 13.56
C ASN A 88 11.61 0.35 12.88
N SER A 89 10.30 0.23 12.61
CA SER A 89 9.76 -0.86 11.80
C SER A 89 10.09 -0.66 10.31
N MET A 90 10.02 -1.71 9.51
CA MET A 90 10.25 -1.63 8.07
C MET A 90 9.28 -0.66 7.40
N LEU A 91 8.00 -0.72 7.75
CA LEU A 91 6.99 0.24 7.31
C LEU A 91 7.30 1.67 7.75
N GLY A 92 7.74 1.86 9.01
CA GLY A 92 8.04 3.18 9.56
C GLY A 92 9.27 3.85 8.96
N ALA A 93 10.27 3.05 8.59
CA ALA A 93 11.54 3.52 8.03
C ALA A 93 11.47 3.94 6.55
N LEU A 94 10.37 3.64 5.85
CA LEU A 94 10.19 3.99 4.43
C LEU A 94 10.40 5.48 4.16
N ARG A 95 11.06 5.79 3.03
CA ARG A 95 11.34 7.16 2.59
C ARG A 95 11.01 7.34 1.11
N GLY A 96 10.67 8.56 0.75
CA GLY A 96 10.41 8.95 -0.64
C GLY A 96 9.34 8.09 -1.32
N SER A 97 9.69 7.50 -2.45
CA SER A 97 8.81 6.64 -3.27
C SER A 97 8.96 5.15 -2.98
N ASP A 98 9.68 4.78 -1.91
CA ASP A 98 9.87 3.38 -1.56
C ASP A 98 8.56 2.70 -1.19
N SER A 99 8.47 1.45 -1.57
CA SER A 99 7.42 0.53 -1.18
C SER A 99 8.03 -0.66 -0.44
N VAL A 100 7.28 -1.24 0.47
CA VAL A 100 7.70 -2.45 1.20
C VAL A 100 6.55 -3.45 1.21
N PHE A 101 6.91 -4.71 1.09
CA PHE A 101 6.05 -5.86 1.37
C PHE A 101 6.66 -6.63 2.53
N GLU A 102 5.84 -6.91 3.53
CA GLU A 102 6.16 -7.80 4.64
C GLU A 102 5.30 -9.06 4.48
N ILE A 103 5.95 -10.21 4.31
CA ILE A 103 5.30 -11.50 4.08
C ILE A 103 5.60 -12.40 5.26
N TYR A 104 4.59 -12.64 6.09
CA TYR A 104 4.67 -13.50 7.25
C TYR A 104 4.32 -14.92 6.84
N THR A 105 5.16 -15.88 7.21
CA THR A 105 4.97 -17.31 6.92
C THR A 105 5.14 -18.13 8.20
N GLU A 106 4.54 -19.32 8.25
CA GLU A 106 4.71 -20.22 9.38
C GLU A 106 6.18 -20.56 9.64
N SER A 107 6.97 -20.73 8.57
CA SER A 107 8.39 -21.10 8.68
C SER A 107 9.26 -20.02 9.29
N TYR A 108 8.91 -18.73 9.11
CA TYR A 108 9.69 -17.59 9.62
C TYR A 108 9.08 -16.96 10.89
N GLY A 109 7.87 -17.39 11.29
CA GLY A 109 7.19 -16.90 12.48
C GLY A 109 7.01 -15.37 12.46
N ASP A 110 7.46 -14.70 13.51
CA ASP A 110 7.33 -13.24 13.67
C ASP A 110 8.29 -12.43 12.80
N ASN A 111 9.22 -13.07 12.10
CA ASN A 111 10.18 -12.40 11.23
C ASN A 111 9.70 -12.51 9.78
N PRO A 112 9.17 -11.44 9.16
CA PRO A 112 8.67 -11.50 7.79
C PRO A 112 9.80 -11.56 6.77
N ILE A 113 9.50 -12.12 5.59
CA ILE A 113 10.27 -11.85 4.39
C ILE A 113 9.97 -10.42 3.99
N VAL A 114 11.01 -9.60 3.82
CA VAL A 114 10.86 -8.18 3.47
C VAL A 114 11.38 -7.94 2.06
N ILE A 115 10.50 -7.37 1.23
CA ILE A 115 10.86 -6.91 -0.11
C ILE A 115 10.66 -5.39 -0.13
N GLN A 116 11.77 -4.64 -0.28
CA GLN A 116 11.73 -3.18 -0.31
C GLN A 116 12.43 -2.65 -1.56
N GLY A 117 11.87 -1.59 -2.11
CA GLY A 117 12.47 -0.90 -3.25
C GLY A 117 11.64 0.27 -3.73
N ALA A 118 12.16 1.00 -4.69
CA ALA A 118 11.45 2.10 -5.31
C ALA A 118 10.22 1.59 -6.08
N GLY A 119 9.02 1.95 -5.61
CA GLY A 119 7.76 1.55 -6.22
C GLY A 119 7.28 2.47 -7.34
N ALA A 120 7.87 3.67 -7.48
CA ALA A 120 7.49 4.67 -8.46
C ALA A 120 8.67 5.60 -8.79
N GLY A 121 8.50 6.40 -9.83
CA GLY A 121 9.46 7.40 -10.27
C GLY A 121 9.76 7.30 -11.76
N ALA A 122 10.00 8.44 -12.42
CA ALA A 122 10.22 8.50 -13.86
C ALA A 122 11.40 7.63 -14.31
N ALA A 123 12.52 7.65 -13.58
CA ALA A 123 13.70 6.87 -13.90
C ALA A 123 13.48 5.36 -13.77
N VAL A 124 12.76 4.91 -12.72
CA VAL A 124 12.45 3.49 -12.50
C VAL A 124 11.52 2.99 -13.61
N THR A 125 10.46 3.75 -13.90
CA THR A 125 9.51 3.41 -14.96
C THR A 125 10.17 3.38 -16.34
N ALA A 126 11.00 4.37 -16.67
CA ALA A 126 11.71 4.43 -17.94
C ALA A 126 12.67 3.24 -18.11
N ARG A 127 13.38 2.84 -17.06
CA ARG A 127 14.26 1.64 -17.10
C ARG A 127 13.46 0.37 -17.32
N GLY A 128 12.29 0.24 -16.67
CA GLY A 128 11.40 -0.92 -16.88
C GLY A 128 10.94 -1.01 -18.33
N VAL A 129 10.39 0.07 -18.88
CA VAL A 129 9.96 0.14 -20.29
C VAL A 129 11.10 -0.16 -21.25
N PHE A 130 12.28 0.45 -21.04
CA PHE A 130 13.44 0.21 -21.88
C PHE A 130 13.91 -1.25 -21.80
N GLY A 131 13.93 -1.85 -20.61
CA GLY A 131 14.26 -3.25 -20.41
C GLY A 131 13.30 -4.19 -21.16
N ASP A 132 12.00 -3.88 -21.15
CA ASP A 132 11.01 -4.67 -21.90
C ASP A 132 11.17 -4.52 -23.42
N ILE A 133 11.51 -3.33 -23.92
CA ILE A 133 11.84 -3.11 -25.34
C ILE A 133 13.04 -3.98 -25.74
N LEU A 134 14.10 -3.99 -24.93
CA LEU A 134 15.27 -4.82 -25.22
C LEU A 134 14.92 -6.31 -25.23
N ARG A 135 14.13 -6.80 -24.30
CA ARG A 135 13.68 -8.21 -24.27
C ARG A 135 12.87 -8.59 -25.50
N ILE A 136 11.96 -7.71 -25.94
CA ILE A 136 11.16 -7.96 -27.16
C ILE A 136 12.02 -7.92 -28.43
N SER A 137 13.06 -7.08 -28.47
CA SER A 137 13.96 -6.96 -29.62
C SER A 137 14.97 -8.10 -29.70
N ASP A 138 15.25 -8.78 -28.61
CA ASP A 138 16.18 -9.90 -28.55
C ASP A 138 15.46 -11.18 -28.98
N LYS A 139 15.64 -11.57 -30.24
CA LYS A 139 14.94 -12.71 -30.87
C LYS A 139 15.31 -14.09 -30.29
N ASP A 140 16.30 -14.14 -29.42
CA ASP A 140 16.78 -15.39 -28.79
C ASP A 140 15.97 -15.76 -27.51
N TYR A 141 14.94 -14.97 -27.17
CA TYR A 141 14.09 -15.20 -25.99
C TYR A 141 12.70 -15.82 -26.28
N PHE A 142 12.47 -16.29 -27.54
CA PHE A 142 11.25 -17.05 -27.90
C PHE A 142 11.58 -18.36 -28.57
#